data_23ff3e0a5b0e6f566d87ec0bb875e84d
#
_entry.id   23ff3e0a5b0e6f566d87ec0bb875e84d
#
_cell.length_a   1.000
_cell.length_b   1.000
_cell.length_c   1.000
_cell.angle_alpha   90.00
_cell.angle_beta   90.00
_cell.angle_gamma   90.00
#
_symmetry.space_group_name_H-M   'P 1'
#
loop_
_entity.id
_entity.type
_entity.pdbx_description
1 polymer ?
#
loop_
_entity_poly.entity_id
_entity_poly.type
_entity_poly.pdbx_seq_one_letter_code
_entity_poly.pdbx_strand_id
1 'polypeptide(L)'
;MRRSGLLLALVAVAGAACTEVSSDPNAVVAIRFDGSAYPSIVAGDSLRDSLGTLQPLQAVGLNYKGVPVVGAPFVFSSPDTILRLASNGGVFAVGRKADATPARVFATIGSLQSVPDSLVVVPRADSMRAEKDILVTVANASNEGIAPADSLPFVVLGDTVPGPPKAPIPSWLVSFQLRYKGVLLVPTDTSVAYTFVPGNEARPRIPTYIDTTDASGRVTRGVVLRTVTTTVTEDTIFVIATTRARKTNAPPISKEIRILIRRQ
;
A
#
# COMPACT_ATOMS: atom_id res chain seq x y z
N MET A 1 8.83 32.66 -57.73
CA MET A 1 9.24 33.19 -56.43
C MET A 1 8.07 33.31 -55.43
N ARG A 2 7.32 32.24 -55.11
CA ARG A 2 6.14 32.29 -54.21
C ARG A 2 6.13 31.21 -53.09
N ARG A 3 7.18 30.38 -52.98
CA ARG A 3 7.26 29.27 -51.99
C ARG A 3 8.06 29.59 -50.74
N SER A 4 8.87 30.65 -50.76
CA SER A 4 9.73 31.03 -49.61
C SER A 4 8.97 31.79 -48.51
N GLY A 5 7.85 32.44 -48.80
CA GLY A 5 7.07 33.16 -47.81
C GLY A 5 6.25 32.26 -46.86
N LEU A 6 5.85 31.08 -47.36
CA LEU A 6 5.04 30.13 -46.54
C LEU A 6 5.87 29.44 -45.45
N LEU A 7 7.15 29.17 -45.71
CA LEU A 7 8.06 28.56 -44.77
C LEU A 7 8.43 29.51 -43.61
N LEU A 8 8.57 30.81 -43.89
CA LEU A 8 8.86 31.83 -42.86
C LEU A 8 7.68 32.04 -41.90
N ALA A 9 6.44 31.97 -42.42
CA ALA A 9 5.25 32.08 -41.59
C ALA A 9 5.06 30.86 -40.66
N LEU A 10 5.43 29.64 -41.11
CA LEU A 10 5.32 28.43 -40.30
C LEU A 10 6.32 28.41 -39.15
N VAL A 11 7.54 28.97 -39.32
CA VAL A 11 8.56 29.05 -38.27
C VAL A 11 8.18 30.10 -37.22
N ALA A 12 7.52 31.19 -37.59
CA ALA A 12 7.06 32.21 -36.64
C ALA A 12 5.93 31.72 -35.71
N VAL A 13 5.06 30.81 -36.18
CA VAL A 13 3.98 30.23 -35.37
C VAL A 13 4.54 29.18 -34.37
N ALA A 14 5.59 28.48 -34.74
CA ALA A 14 6.21 27.49 -33.83
C ALA A 14 6.94 28.12 -32.62
N GLY A 15 7.38 29.39 -32.77
CA GLY A 15 8.06 30.11 -31.67
C GLY A 15 7.13 30.68 -30.59
N ALA A 16 5.81 30.75 -30.84
CA ALA A 16 4.84 31.29 -29.88
C ALA A 16 4.24 30.24 -28.91
N ALA A 17 4.65 28.98 -29.02
CA ALA A 17 4.11 27.89 -28.21
C ALA A 17 4.90 27.64 -26.90
N CYS A 18 5.87 28.48 -26.53
CA CYS A 18 6.45 28.44 -25.21
C CYS A 18 5.45 29.02 -24.22
N THR A 19 4.70 28.19 -23.53
CA THR A 19 3.94 28.59 -22.35
C THR A 19 4.94 29.05 -21.28
N GLU A 20 4.99 30.37 -21.04
CA GLU A 20 5.80 30.92 -19.96
C GLU A 20 5.33 30.33 -18.65
N VAL A 21 6.23 29.63 -17.97
CA VAL A 21 5.97 29.19 -16.62
C VAL A 21 5.93 30.42 -15.74
N SER A 22 4.81 30.64 -15.04
CA SER A 22 4.64 31.79 -14.16
C SER A 22 5.79 31.85 -13.13
N SER A 23 6.45 32.98 -13.08
CA SER A 23 7.48 33.29 -12.06
C SER A 23 6.87 33.80 -10.75
N ASP A 24 5.55 33.91 -10.66
CA ASP A 24 4.86 34.27 -9.42
C ASP A 24 5.07 33.16 -8.37
N PRO A 25 5.65 33.49 -7.20
CA PRO A 25 5.87 32.51 -6.15
C PRO A 25 4.58 31.90 -5.57
N ASN A 26 3.44 32.57 -5.78
CA ASN A 26 2.13 32.11 -5.33
C ASN A 26 1.34 31.36 -6.41
N ALA A 27 1.82 31.34 -7.65
CA ALA A 27 1.17 30.60 -8.72
C ALA A 27 1.50 29.11 -8.60
N VAL A 28 0.45 28.26 -8.63
CA VAL A 28 0.62 26.80 -8.71
C VAL A 28 0.94 26.44 -10.17
N VAL A 29 2.09 25.81 -10.38
CA VAL A 29 2.54 25.35 -11.70
C VAL A 29 2.62 23.82 -11.80
N ALA A 30 2.58 23.13 -10.66
CA ALA A 30 2.54 21.68 -10.57
C ALA A 30 1.70 21.21 -9.38
N ILE A 31 1.17 20.00 -9.48
CA ILE A 31 0.43 19.35 -8.40
C ILE A 31 1.21 18.12 -7.96
N ARG A 32 1.55 18.04 -6.68
CA ARG A 32 1.91 16.80 -6.04
C ARG A 32 0.66 16.22 -5.39
N PHE A 33 0.19 15.12 -5.92
CA PHE A 33 -0.93 14.38 -5.35
C PHE A 33 -0.35 13.25 -4.50
N ASP A 34 -0.49 13.36 -3.19
CA ASP A 34 0.07 12.39 -2.25
C ASP A 34 -0.75 11.08 -2.21
N GLY A 35 -1.85 11.04 -3.00
CA GLY A 35 -2.66 9.85 -3.18
C GLY A 35 -3.57 9.55 -1.99
N SER A 36 -3.95 8.28 -1.90
CA SER A 36 -4.78 7.77 -0.82
C SER A 36 -3.93 7.23 0.33
N ALA A 37 -4.36 7.46 1.56
CA ALA A 37 -3.70 6.93 2.76
C ALA A 37 -3.79 5.39 2.88
N TYR A 38 -4.57 4.74 2.00
CA TYR A 38 -4.76 3.30 1.94
C TYR A 38 -5.01 2.87 0.48
N PRO A 39 -4.42 1.78 0.00
CA PRO A 39 -4.49 1.38 -1.41
C PRO A 39 -5.87 0.85 -1.83
N SER A 40 -6.77 0.63 -0.89
CA SER A 40 -8.14 0.17 -1.16
C SER A 40 -9.17 0.86 -0.30
N ILE A 41 -10.42 0.88 -0.80
CA ILE A 41 -11.60 1.41 -0.11
C ILE A 41 -12.68 0.33 -0.04
N VAL A 42 -13.35 0.24 1.10
CA VAL A 42 -14.42 -0.75 1.29
C VAL A 42 -15.70 -0.28 0.61
N ALA A 43 -16.34 -1.16 -0.16
CA ALA A 43 -17.65 -0.90 -0.75
C ALA A 43 -18.69 -0.55 0.33
N GLY A 44 -19.41 0.56 0.14
CA GLY A 44 -20.37 1.10 1.11
C GLY A 44 -19.71 1.79 2.32
N ASP A 45 -18.43 2.20 2.21
CA ASP A 45 -17.72 2.92 3.26
C ASP A 45 -16.89 4.08 2.68
N SER A 46 -16.39 4.94 3.56
CA SER A 46 -15.46 6.02 3.22
C SER A 46 -14.01 5.55 3.30
N LEU A 47 -13.12 6.28 2.60
CA LEU A 47 -11.68 6.03 2.65
C LEU A 47 -11.17 6.22 4.08
N ARG A 48 -10.39 5.24 4.53
CA ARG A 48 -9.81 5.20 5.88
C ARG A 48 -8.34 4.82 5.79
N ASP A 49 -7.56 5.25 6.76
CA ASP A 49 -6.17 4.82 6.94
C ASP A 49 -6.05 3.38 7.47
N SER A 50 -4.82 2.95 7.75
CA SER A 50 -4.53 1.61 8.31
C SER A 50 -5.11 1.40 9.72
N LEU A 51 -5.42 2.47 10.45
CA LEU A 51 -6.01 2.44 11.79
C LEU A 51 -7.55 2.50 11.74
N GLY A 52 -8.14 2.72 10.55
CA GLY A 52 -9.58 2.85 10.38
C GLY A 52 -10.12 4.26 10.55
N THR A 53 -9.27 5.28 10.67
CA THR A 53 -9.67 6.69 10.76
C THR A 53 -10.00 7.22 9.37
N LEU A 54 -11.03 8.06 9.27
CA LEU A 54 -11.38 8.73 8.02
C LEU A 54 -10.22 9.59 7.53
N GLN A 55 -9.83 9.40 6.28
CA GLN A 55 -8.73 10.14 5.66
C GLN A 55 -9.18 10.71 4.31
N PRO A 56 -9.30 12.03 4.18
CA PRO A 56 -9.54 12.66 2.90
C PRO A 56 -8.30 12.57 2.01
N LEU A 57 -8.50 12.64 0.70
CA LEU A 57 -7.43 12.82 -0.27
C LEU A 57 -6.70 14.15 0.00
N GLN A 58 -5.39 14.14 -0.23
CA GLN A 58 -4.55 15.31 -0.04
C GLN A 58 -3.74 15.60 -1.29
N ALA A 59 -3.61 16.88 -1.61
CA ALA A 59 -2.76 17.35 -2.71
C ALA A 59 -2.04 18.63 -2.30
N VAL A 60 -0.87 18.85 -2.86
CA VAL A 60 -0.03 20.03 -2.62
C VAL A 60 0.25 20.71 -3.95
N GLY A 61 -0.11 22.00 -4.05
CA GLY A 61 0.29 22.87 -5.17
C GLY A 61 1.75 23.29 -5.00
N LEU A 62 2.52 23.19 -6.06
CA LEU A 62 3.91 23.61 -6.08
C LEU A 62 4.08 24.79 -7.03
N ASN A 63 4.85 25.80 -6.59
CA ASN A 63 5.25 26.90 -7.46
C ASN A 63 6.43 26.49 -8.37
N TYR A 64 6.90 27.42 -9.21
CA TYR A 64 8.00 27.18 -10.15
C TYR A 64 9.34 26.78 -9.49
N LYS A 65 9.51 27.01 -8.18
CA LYS A 65 10.67 26.56 -7.40
C LYS A 65 10.45 25.21 -6.71
N GLY A 66 9.29 24.58 -6.91
CA GLY A 66 8.91 23.36 -6.20
C GLY A 66 8.52 23.59 -4.73
N VAL A 67 8.29 24.84 -4.31
CA VAL A 67 7.87 25.17 -2.96
C VAL A 67 6.35 25.04 -2.84
N PRO A 68 5.81 24.44 -1.75
CA PRO A 68 4.38 24.36 -1.51
C PRO A 68 3.68 25.71 -1.45
N VAL A 69 2.57 25.85 -2.19
CA VAL A 69 1.66 27.00 -2.15
C VAL A 69 0.55 26.71 -1.15
N VAL A 70 0.55 27.42 -0.04
CA VAL A 70 -0.43 27.21 1.04
C VAL A 70 -1.82 27.67 0.60
N GLY A 71 -2.86 26.88 0.95
CA GLY A 71 -4.25 27.24 0.69
C GLY A 71 -4.70 27.09 -0.77
N ALA A 72 -3.94 26.40 -1.61
CA ALA A 72 -4.33 26.10 -2.98
C ALA A 72 -5.66 25.32 -3.02
N PRO A 73 -6.71 25.81 -3.73
CA PRO A 73 -8.05 25.22 -3.73
C PRO A 73 -8.13 24.04 -4.70
N PHE A 74 -7.94 22.82 -4.20
CA PHE A 74 -8.05 21.62 -5.02
C PHE A 74 -9.50 21.15 -5.17
N VAL A 75 -9.80 20.61 -6.34
CA VAL A 75 -11.01 19.82 -6.60
C VAL A 75 -10.57 18.40 -6.88
N PHE A 76 -11.16 17.44 -6.15
CA PHE A 76 -10.95 16.03 -6.38
C PHE A 76 -12.06 15.48 -7.27
N SER A 77 -11.71 14.66 -8.25
CA SER A 77 -12.64 14.07 -9.19
C SER A 77 -12.29 12.63 -9.52
N SER A 78 -13.27 11.87 -10.00
CA SER A 78 -13.11 10.50 -10.48
C SER A 78 -13.98 10.32 -11.72
N PRO A 79 -13.50 9.70 -12.79
CA PRO A 79 -14.31 9.27 -13.92
C PRO A 79 -15.13 8.02 -13.58
N ASP A 80 -14.83 7.36 -12.46
CA ASP A 80 -15.45 6.11 -12.07
C ASP A 80 -16.68 6.37 -11.16
N THR A 81 -17.87 6.02 -11.62
CA THR A 81 -19.15 6.27 -10.94
C THR A 81 -19.32 5.51 -9.63
N ILE A 82 -18.46 4.54 -9.36
CA ILE A 82 -18.46 3.79 -8.10
C ILE A 82 -17.87 4.58 -6.93
N LEU A 83 -17.23 5.74 -7.18
CA LEU A 83 -16.73 6.64 -6.16
C LEU A 83 -17.55 7.94 -6.14
N ARG A 84 -17.87 8.40 -4.94
CA ARG A 84 -18.36 9.75 -4.68
C ARG A 84 -17.29 10.53 -3.95
N LEU A 85 -16.98 11.72 -4.46
CA LEU A 85 -15.98 12.60 -3.86
C LEU A 85 -16.66 13.84 -3.31
N ALA A 86 -16.26 14.23 -2.11
CA ALA A 86 -16.66 15.46 -1.49
C ALA A 86 -15.63 16.57 -1.75
N SER A 87 -16.05 17.84 -1.68
CA SER A 87 -15.17 19.00 -1.90
C SER A 87 -13.99 19.08 -0.93
N ASN A 88 -14.12 18.49 0.25
CA ASN A 88 -13.04 18.40 1.24
C ASN A 88 -12.08 17.21 1.01
N GLY A 89 -12.16 16.52 -0.14
CA GLY A 89 -11.35 15.34 -0.44
C GLY A 89 -11.87 14.02 0.13
N GLY A 90 -13.01 14.02 0.81
CA GLY A 90 -13.64 12.80 1.30
C GLY A 90 -14.04 11.89 0.13
N VAL A 91 -13.73 10.59 0.23
CA VAL A 91 -14.08 9.58 -0.78
C VAL A 91 -15.01 8.55 -0.15
N PHE A 92 -16.09 8.22 -0.87
CA PHE A 92 -17.03 7.15 -0.51
C PHE A 92 -17.22 6.21 -1.69
N ALA A 93 -17.09 4.89 -1.46
CA ALA A 93 -17.34 3.88 -2.48
C ALA A 93 -18.81 3.43 -2.42
N VAL A 94 -19.57 3.71 -3.49
CA VAL A 94 -21.00 3.30 -3.57
C VAL A 94 -21.18 1.85 -4.00
N GLY A 95 -20.16 1.24 -4.60
CA GLY A 95 -20.24 -0.14 -5.09
C GLY A 95 -18.88 -0.65 -5.55
N ARG A 96 -18.86 -1.85 -6.15
CA ARG A 96 -17.68 -2.51 -6.70
C ARG A 96 -17.82 -2.64 -8.21
N LYS A 97 -16.70 -2.61 -8.94
CA LYS A 97 -16.64 -3.06 -10.33
C LYS A 97 -16.62 -4.57 -10.38
N ALA A 98 -17.30 -5.15 -11.36
CA ALA A 98 -17.35 -6.60 -11.55
C ALA A 98 -15.98 -7.19 -11.91
N ASP A 99 -15.18 -6.43 -12.65
CA ASP A 99 -13.84 -6.79 -13.12
C ASP A 99 -12.72 -6.51 -12.12
N ALA A 100 -13.06 -6.01 -10.92
CA ALA A 100 -12.12 -5.61 -9.87
C ALA A 100 -11.06 -4.58 -10.31
N THR A 101 -11.25 -3.87 -11.44
CA THR A 101 -10.31 -2.83 -11.88
C THR A 101 -10.31 -1.67 -10.89
N PRO A 102 -9.13 -1.06 -10.60
CA PRO A 102 -9.04 0.09 -9.71
C PRO A 102 -9.85 1.28 -10.24
N ALA A 103 -10.46 2.01 -9.32
CA ALA A 103 -11.04 3.31 -9.61
C ALA A 103 -9.96 4.40 -9.55
N ARG A 104 -10.02 5.37 -10.46
CA ARG A 104 -9.03 6.45 -10.56
C ARG A 104 -9.54 7.70 -9.89
N VAL A 105 -8.64 8.40 -9.21
CA VAL A 105 -8.91 9.70 -8.59
C VAL A 105 -7.85 10.71 -9.02
N PHE A 106 -8.25 11.97 -9.16
CA PHE A 106 -7.39 13.07 -9.60
C PHE A 106 -7.56 14.25 -8.66
N ALA A 107 -6.50 15.06 -8.53
CA ALA A 107 -6.57 16.39 -7.97
C ALA A 107 -6.43 17.41 -9.11
N THR A 108 -7.26 18.44 -9.12
CA THR A 108 -7.22 19.52 -10.12
C THR A 108 -7.19 20.88 -9.44
N ILE A 109 -6.52 21.84 -10.09
CA ILE A 109 -6.54 23.25 -9.73
C ILE A 109 -6.45 24.10 -11.01
N GLY A 110 -7.47 24.90 -11.31
CA GLY A 110 -7.57 25.59 -12.59
C GLY A 110 -7.52 24.60 -13.76
N SER A 111 -6.56 24.76 -14.67
CA SER A 111 -6.32 23.86 -15.81
C SER A 111 -5.34 22.73 -15.50
N LEU A 112 -4.72 22.73 -14.34
CA LEU A 112 -3.76 21.69 -13.96
C LEU A 112 -4.48 20.47 -13.41
N GLN A 113 -3.98 19.27 -13.78
CA GLN A 113 -4.44 17.98 -13.27
C GLN A 113 -3.26 17.15 -12.81
N SER A 114 -3.43 16.44 -11.72
CA SER A 114 -2.42 15.52 -11.20
C SER A 114 -2.34 14.23 -12.04
N VAL A 115 -1.27 13.47 -11.83
CA VAL A 115 -1.26 12.05 -12.18
C VAL A 115 -2.37 11.35 -11.37
N PRO A 116 -3.11 10.40 -11.97
CA PRO A 116 -4.14 9.65 -11.24
C PRO A 116 -3.55 8.77 -10.14
N ASP A 117 -4.23 8.69 -9.01
CA ASP A 117 -4.07 7.60 -8.05
C ASP A 117 -5.15 6.54 -8.26
N SER A 118 -4.89 5.34 -7.82
CA SER A 118 -5.73 4.17 -8.05
C SER A 118 -6.22 3.56 -6.74
N LEU A 119 -7.54 3.48 -6.57
CA LEU A 119 -8.19 2.88 -5.42
C LEU A 119 -8.89 1.57 -5.82
N VAL A 120 -8.52 0.46 -5.20
CA VAL A 120 -9.21 -0.81 -5.38
C VAL A 120 -10.44 -0.84 -4.46
N VAL A 121 -11.64 -1.02 -5.02
CA VAL A 121 -12.86 -1.17 -4.21
C VAL A 121 -13.06 -2.62 -3.83
N VAL A 122 -13.00 -2.91 -2.54
CA VAL A 122 -12.95 -4.27 -1.98
C VAL A 122 -14.13 -4.56 -1.04
N PRO A 123 -14.46 -5.85 -0.78
CA PRO A 123 -15.36 -6.20 0.31
C PRO A 123 -14.69 -5.92 1.67
N ARG A 124 -15.48 -5.91 2.73
CA ARG A 124 -14.95 -5.76 4.09
C ARG A 124 -14.19 -6.98 4.53
N ALA A 125 -12.99 -6.78 5.07
CA ALA A 125 -12.24 -7.86 5.71
C ALA A 125 -12.97 -8.37 6.96
N ASP A 126 -13.17 -9.67 7.06
CA ASP A 126 -13.83 -10.30 8.20
C ASP A 126 -12.99 -11.42 8.85
N SER A 127 -12.06 -11.97 8.11
CA SER A 127 -11.20 -13.05 8.61
C SER A 127 -9.83 -13.05 7.90
N MET A 128 -8.90 -13.74 8.54
CA MET A 128 -7.60 -14.06 7.98
C MET A 128 -7.30 -15.52 8.26
N ARG A 129 -6.75 -16.23 7.31
CA ARG A 129 -6.20 -17.57 7.52
C ARG A 129 -4.71 -17.58 7.26
N ALA A 130 -3.98 -18.34 8.03
CA ALA A 130 -2.66 -18.81 7.67
C ALA A 130 -2.81 -20.07 6.81
N GLU A 131 -2.02 -20.21 5.76
CA GLU A 131 -2.03 -21.44 4.94
C GLU A 131 -1.18 -22.54 5.57
N LYS A 132 -0.38 -22.18 6.59
CA LYS A 132 0.42 -23.11 7.40
C LYS A 132 0.33 -22.65 8.84
N ASP A 133 0.21 -23.58 9.76
CA ASP A 133 0.26 -23.30 11.22
C ASP A 133 1.68 -23.37 11.75
N ILE A 134 2.50 -24.23 11.15
CA ILE A 134 3.88 -24.49 11.55
C ILE A 134 4.76 -24.54 10.32
N LEU A 135 5.91 -23.88 10.40
CA LEU A 135 7.01 -23.99 9.44
C LEU A 135 8.23 -24.54 10.16
N VAL A 136 8.92 -25.49 9.54
CA VAL A 136 10.21 -25.98 10.01
C VAL A 136 11.30 -25.48 9.08
N THR A 137 12.34 -24.89 9.63
CA THR A 137 13.55 -24.45 8.90
C THR A 137 14.80 -24.89 9.64
N VAL A 138 15.95 -24.78 9.00
CA VAL A 138 17.25 -25.18 9.57
C VAL A 138 18.12 -23.94 9.72
N ALA A 139 18.83 -23.83 10.84
CA ALA A 139 19.81 -22.76 11.01
C ALA A 139 20.98 -22.95 10.03
N ASN A 140 21.47 -21.83 9.47
CA ASN A 140 22.68 -21.84 8.63
C ASN A 140 23.97 -21.97 9.47
N ALA A 141 25.11 -22.02 8.81
CA ALA A 141 26.42 -22.14 9.43
C ALA A 141 26.76 -20.99 10.42
N SER A 142 26.12 -19.82 10.25
CA SER A 142 26.26 -18.66 11.14
C SER A 142 25.27 -18.67 12.32
N ASN A 143 24.53 -19.76 12.54
CA ASN A 143 23.44 -19.87 13.51
C ASN A 143 22.29 -18.90 13.28
N GLU A 144 22.07 -18.43 12.06
CA GLU A 144 20.88 -17.70 11.69
C GLU A 144 19.77 -18.67 11.27
N GLY A 145 18.57 -18.49 11.80
CA GLY A 145 17.36 -19.15 11.33
C GLY A 145 16.73 -18.32 10.24
N ILE A 146 16.61 -18.86 9.02
CA ILE A 146 16.01 -18.15 7.88
C ILE A 146 14.81 -18.94 7.39
N ALA A 147 13.62 -18.38 7.57
CA ALA A 147 12.41 -18.83 6.89
C ALA A 147 12.28 -18.06 5.58
N PRO A 148 12.24 -18.74 4.39
CA PRO A 148 12.11 -18.10 3.09
C PRO A 148 10.86 -17.22 3.00
N ALA A 149 10.92 -16.23 2.13
CA ALA A 149 9.91 -15.19 2.07
C ALA A 149 8.52 -15.66 1.59
N ASP A 150 8.44 -16.71 0.80
CA ASP A 150 7.20 -17.33 0.31
C ASP A 150 6.63 -18.39 1.25
N SER A 151 7.33 -18.68 2.35
CA SER A 151 7.01 -19.80 3.25
C SER A 151 5.93 -19.49 4.29
N LEU A 152 5.59 -18.21 4.48
CA LEU A 152 4.64 -17.74 5.50
C LEU A 152 3.43 -17.03 4.84
N PRO A 153 2.56 -17.76 4.16
CA PRO A 153 1.42 -17.18 3.48
C PRO A 153 0.24 -16.96 4.43
N PHE A 154 -0.31 -15.75 4.36
CA PHE A 154 -1.57 -15.37 4.99
C PHE A 154 -2.55 -14.93 3.91
N VAL A 155 -3.83 -15.23 4.07
CA VAL A 155 -4.89 -14.82 3.14
C VAL A 155 -5.95 -14.05 3.92
N VAL A 156 -6.21 -12.81 3.48
CA VAL A 156 -7.29 -11.98 4.00
C VAL A 156 -8.56 -12.25 3.20
N LEU A 157 -9.65 -12.47 3.91
CA LEU A 157 -10.93 -12.85 3.36
C LEU A 157 -12.02 -11.87 3.80
N GLY A 158 -13.02 -11.68 2.95
CA GLY A 158 -14.21 -10.88 3.24
C GLY A 158 -15.44 -11.40 2.51
N ASP A 159 -16.61 -11.00 2.99
CA ASP A 159 -17.86 -11.36 2.36
C ASP A 159 -18.06 -10.58 1.05
N THR A 160 -18.31 -11.28 -0.04
CA THR A 160 -18.69 -10.65 -1.32
C THR A 160 -20.18 -10.33 -1.35
N VAL A 161 -20.97 -11.16 -0.68
CA VAL A 161 -22.41 -11.02 -0.41
C VAL A 161 -22.62 -11.65 0.97
N PRO A 162 -23.64 -11.24 1.76
CA PRO A 162 -23.95 -11.96 3.00
C PRO A 162 -24.10 -13.46 2.73
N GLY A 163 -23.16 -14.26 3.22
CA GLY A 163 -23.11 -15.72 3.04
C GLY A 163 -21.77 -16.25 2.50
N PRO A 164 -21.49 -17.56 2.63
CA PRO A 164 -20.32 -18.21 2.03
C PRO A 164 -20.47 -18.36 0.51
N PRO A 165 -19.36 -18.40 -0.28
CA PRO A 165 -17.98 -18.41 0.20
C PRO A 165 -17.40 -17.01 0.40
N LYS A 166 -16.48 -16.89 1.38
CA LYS A 166 -15.67 -15.68 1.56
C LYS A 166 -14.69 -15.53 0.41
N ALA A 167 -14.55 -14.29 -0.08
CA ALA A 167 -13.62 -13.99 -1.17
C ALA A 167 -12.31 -13.40 -0.67
N PRO A 168 -11.20 -13.67 -1.34
CA PRO A 168 -9.93 -12.99 -1.11
C PRO A 168 -10.05 -11.48 -1.31
N ILE A 169 -9.34 -10.70 -0.49
CA ILE A 169 -9.34 -9.23 -0.56
C ILE A 169 -7.98 -8.76 -1.06
N PRO A 170 -7.89 -8.20 -2.27
CA PRO A 170 -6.67 -7.62 -2.80
C PRO A 170 -6.39 -6.24 -2.20
N SER A 171 -5.13 -5.79 -2.31
CA SER A 171 -4.68 -4.45 -1.91
C SER A 171 -5.05 -4.08 -0.46
N TRP A 172 -5.03 -5.07 0.44
CA TRP A 172 -5.37 -4.91 1.84
C TRP A 172 -4.11 -4.95 2.70
N LEU A 173 -3.92 -3.94 3.56
CA LEU A 173 -2.72 -3.84 4.40
C LEU A 173 -2.74 -4.87 5.53
N VAL A 174 -1.60 -5.54 5.69
CA VAL A 174 -1.31 -6.48 6.77
C VAL A 174 -0.01 -6.04 7.44
N SER A 175 -0.04 -5.89 8.74
CA SER A 175 1.14 -5.65 9.56
C SER A 175 1.65 -6.95 10.18
N PHE A 176 2.97 -7.05 10.33
CA PHE A 176 3.65 -8.22 10.86
C PHE A 176 4.41 -7.86 12.12
N GLN A 177 4.30 -8.70 13.13
CA GLN A 177 5.04 -8.61 14.37
C GLN A 177 5.63 -9.97 14.70
N LEU A 178 6.78 -9.97 15.35
CA LEU A 178 7.45 -11.18 15.80
C LEU A 178 7.33 -11.32 17.29
N ARG A 179 7.17 -12.57 17.76
CA ARG A 179 7.27 -12.91 19.18
C ARG A 179 8.33 -13.99 19.36
N TYR A 180 9.33 -13.69 20.19
CA TYR A 180 10.44 -14.58 20.48
C TYR A 180 10.59 -14.76 21.98
N LYS A 181 10.67 -16.00 22.46
CA LYS A 181 10.75 -16.34 23.89
C LYS A 181 9.66 -15.63 24.74
N GLY A 182 8.43 -15.55 24.20
CA GLY A 182 7.30 -14.91 24.87
C GLY A 182 7.25 -13.38 24.78
N VAL A 183 8.31 -12.73 24.28
CA VAL A 183 8.39 -11.27 24.15
C VAL A 183 8.03 -10.84 22.73
N LEU A 184 7.12 -9.84 22.61
CA LEU A 184 6.85 -9.17 21.34
C LEU A 184 8.04 -8.29 20.98
N LEU A 185 8.60 -8.51 19.78
CA LEU A 185 9.72 -7.71 19.29
C LEU A 185 9.20 -6.40 18.69
N VAL A 186 9.95 -5.32 18.91
CA VAL A 186 9.66 -4.03 18.26
C VAL A 186 9.96 -4.15 16.78
N PRO A 187 9.02 -3.84 15.87
CA PRO A 187 9.21 -4.06 14.43
C PRO A 187 10.43 -3.35 13.82
N THR A 188 10.85 -2.23 14.40
CA THR A 188 12.02 -1.45 13.96
C THR A 188 13.34 -1.95 14.55
N ASP A 189 13.30 -2.79 15.58
CA ASP A 189 14.49 -3.41 16.15
C ASP A 189 14.80 -4.73 15.45
N THR A 190 15.81 -4.71 14.62
CA THR A 190 16.26 -5.86 13.83
C THR A 190 17.40 -6.65 14.48
N SER A 191 17.75 -6.34 15.72
CA SER A 191 18.90 -6.96 16.42
C SER A 191 18.69 -8.44 16.70
N VAL A 192 17.46 -8.84 17.05
CA VAL A 192 17.08 -10.22 17.37
C VAL A 192 16.52 -10.91 16.13
N ALA A 193 15.48 -10.36 15.54
CA ALA A 193 14.82 -10.92 14.37
C ALA A 193 14.08 -9.83 13.58
N TYR A 194 13.80 -10.10 12.30
CA TYR A 194 12.99 -9.20 11.46
C TYR A 194 12.26 -9.97 10.37
N THR A 195 11.19 -9.36 9.84
CA THR A 195 10.49 -9.83 8.65
C THR A 195 11.00 -9.13 7.40
N PHE A 196 10.92 -9.80 6.24
CA PHE A 196 11.30 -9.23 4.95
C PHE A 196 10.35 -9.68 3.83
N VAL A 197 10.29 -8.89 2.75
CA VAL A 197 9.47 -9.19 1.56
C VAL A 197 10.16 -10.24 0.68
N PRO A 198 9.40 -11.13 -0.01
CA PRO A 198 9.93 -11.93 -1.10
C PRO A 198 10.61 -11.02 -2.14
N GLY A 199 11.82 -11.32 -2.48
CA GLY A 199 12.57 -10.56 -3.47
C GLY A 199 13.94 -11.19 -3.66
N ASN A 200 14.55 -10.87 -4.77
CA ASN A 200 15.83 -11.38 -5.24
C ASN A 200 16.79 -11.69 -4.06
N GLU A 201 17.02 -12.95 -3.79
CA GLU A 201 17.89 -13.44 -2.71
C GLU A 201 19.33 -12.90 -2.77
N ALA A 202 19.73 -12.37 -3.95
CA ALA A 202 21.02 -11.71 -4.18
C ALA A 202 21.13 -10.30 -3.60
N ARG A 203 20.05 -9.71 -3.08
CA ARG A 203 20.06 -8.38 -2.44
C ARG A 203 19.96 -8.50 -0.93
N PRO A 204 20.56 -7.55 -0.17
CA PRO A 204 20.38 -7.52 1.28
C PRO A 204 18.88 -7.48 1.62
N ARG A 205 18.46 -8.39 2.52
CA ARG A 205 17.07 -8.48 2.97
C ARG A 205 16.71 -7.21 3.72
N ILE A 206 15.83 -6.41 3.14
CA ILE A 206 15.37 -5.16 3.75
C ILE A 206 14.28 -5.49 4.77
N PRO A 207 14.48 -5.13 6.04
CA PRO A 207 13.46 -5.31 7.07
C PRO A 207 12.18 -4.54 6.71
N THR A 208 11.06 -5.24 6.71
CA THR A 208 9.73 -4.65 6.47
C THR A 208 8.70 -5.35 7.33
N TYR A 209 7.73 -4.62 7.82
CA TYR A 209 6.69 -5.13 8.72
C TYR A 209 5.27 -4.77 8.29
N ILE A 210 5.11 -4.16 7.11
CA ILE A 210 3.81 -3.88 6.49
C ILE A 210 3.87 -4.31 5.03
N ASP A 211 2.78 -4.91 4.55
CA ASP A 211 2.60 -5.26 3.15
C ASP A 211 1.14 -5.22 2.73
N THR A 212 0.89 -5.29 1.43
CA THR A 212 -0.44 -5.39 0.84
C THR A 212 -0.68 -6.76 0.25
N THR A 213 -1.90 -7.26 0.40
CA THR A 213 -2.31 -8.50 -0.26
C THR A 213 -2.32 -8.34 -1.78
N ASP A 214 -1.94 -9.38 -2.49
CA ASP A 214 -2.01 -9.49 -3.95
C ASP A 214 -3.47 -9.69 -4.45
N ALA A 215 -3.63 -9.93 -5.76
CA ALA A 215 -4.93 -10.17 -6.38
C ALA A 215 -5.68 -11.39 -5.81
N SER A 216 -4.97 -12.35 -5.23
CA SER A 216 -5.55 -13.53 -4.56
C SER A 216 -5.82 -13.31 -3.06
N GLY A 217 -5.69 -12.08 -2.57
CA GLY A 217 -5.81 -11.74 -1.15
C GLY A 217 -4.68 -12.28 -0.29
N ARG A 218 -3.59 -12.73 -0.90
CA ARG A 218 -2.46 -13.37 -0.24
C ARG A 218 -1.35 -12.37 0.03
N VAL A 219 -0.73 -12.50 1.19
CA VAL A 219 0.50 -11.80 1.55
C VAL A 219 1.49 -12.80 2.12
N THR A 220 2.77 -12.65 1.80
CA THR A 220 3.82 -13.56 2.24
C THR A 220 4.96 -12.82 2.89
N ARG A 221 5.62 -13.48 3.83
CA ARG A 221 6.80 -12.94 4.53
C ARG A 221 7.86 -13.99 4.72
N GLY A 222 9.11 -13.54 4.67
CA GLY A 222 10.24 -14.25 5.21
C GLY A 222 10.60 -13.72 6.60
N VAL A 223 11.33 -14.53 7.36
CA VAL A 223 11.81 -14.18 8.69
C VAL A 223 13.28 -14.54 8.81
N VAL A 224 14.03 -13.63 9.42
CA VAL A 224 15.39 -13.89 9.89
C VAL A 224 15.38 -13.83 11.42
N LEU A 225 15.84 -14.89 12.06
CA LEU A 225 16.28 -14.90 13.47
C LEU A 225 17.80 -14.81 13.47
N ARG A 226 18.37 -13.75 14.03
CA ARG A 226 19.81 -13.41 13.93
C ARG A 226 20.72 -14.43 14.60
N THR A 227 20.28 -14.97 15.73
CA THR A 227 21.09 -15.92 16.47
C THR A 227 20.19 -16.99 17.07
N VAL A 228 20.29 -18.21 16.55
CA VAL A 228 19.63 -19.38 17.13
C VAL A 228 20.38 -19.77 18.38
N THR A 229 19.64 -19.99 19.48
CA THR A 229 20.25 -20.38 20.77
C THR A 229 21.06 -21.65 20.63
N THR A 230 22.32 -21.62 21.11
CA THR A 230 23.26 -22.75 20.95
C THR A 230 22.98 -23.92 21.89
N THR A 231 22.18 -23.70 22.92
CA THR A 231 21.93 -24.67 23.99
C THR A 231 20.75 -25.61 23.75
N VAL A 232 19.98 -25.37 22.68
CA VAL A 232 18.78 -26.15 22.32
C VAL A 232 18.88 -26.71 20.93
N THR A 233 18.31 -27.87 20.68
CA THR A 233 18.26 -28.51 19.35
C THR A 233 17.24 -27.84 18.44
N GLU A 234 16.27 -27.13 19.00
CA GLU A 234 15.21 -26.43 18.28
C GLU A 234 14.90 -25.10 18.97
N ASP A 235 14.80 -24.04 18.19
CA ASP A 235 14.35 -22.72 18.65
C ASP A 235 13.02 -22.36 17.98
N THR A 236 12.24 -21.47 18.60
CA THR A 236 10.90 -21.14 18.13
C THR A 236 10.70 -19.63 18.08
N ILE A 237 10.21 -19.15 16.93
CA ILE A 237 9.74 -17.79 16.76
C ILE A 237 8.32 -17.80 16.17
N PHE A 238 7.50 -16.85 16.58
CA PHE A 238 6.14 -16.69 16.08
C PHE A 238 6.04 -15.46 15.21
N VAL A 239 5.36 -15.60 14.06
CA VAL A 239 4.99 -14.49 13.18
C VAL A 239 3.51 -14.22 13.34
N ILE A 240 3.19 -13.01 13.76
CA ILE A 240 1.83 -12.55 13.99
C ILE A 240 1.49 -11.59 12.86
N ALA A 241 0.56 -11.99 11.99
CA ALA A 241 -0.03 -11.11 10.99
C ALA A 241 -1.30 -10.48 11.57
N THR A 242 -1.42 -9.17 11.41
CA THR A 242 -2.56 -8.41 11.92
C THR A 242 -3.09 -7.47 10.86
N THR A 243 -4.39 -7.35 10.73
CA THR A 243 -5.03 -6.42 9.81
C THR A 243 -6.29 -5.79 10.42
N ARG A 244 -6.75 -4.70 9.81
CA ARG A 244 -7.96 -3.98 10.20
C ARG A 244 -9.19 -4.87 10.06
N ALA A 245 -10.07 -4.83 11.06
CA ALA A 245 -11.30 -5.59 11.05
C ALA A 245 -12.42 -4.90 10.23
N ARG A 246 -13.48 -5.68 9.98
CA ARG A 246 -14.69 -5.27 9.25
C ARG A 246 -15.38 -4.04 9.82
N LYS A 247 -15.46 -3.92 11.15
CA LYS A 247 -16.13 -2.81 11.83
C LYS A 247 -15.12 -1.84 12.41
N THR A 248 -15.43 -0.56 12.38
CA THR A 248 -14.55 0.52 12.85
C THR A 248 -14.06 0.32 14.30
N ASN A 249 -14.87 -0.28 15.16
CA ASN A 249 -14.55 -0.53 16.57
C ASN A 249 -14.35 -2.01 16.90
N ALA A 250 -14.24 -2.90 15.90
CA ALA A 250 -13.95 -4.29 16.14
C ALA A 250 -12.44 -4.49 16.38
N PRO A 251 -12.04 -5.47 17.19
CA PRO A 251 -10.64 -5.78 17.39
C PRO A 251 -9.99 -6.16 16.04
N PRO A 252 -8.69 -5.87 15.85
CA PRO A 252 -7.96 -6.31 14.68
C PRO A 252 -8.07 -7.82 14.47
N ILE A 253 -8.07 -8.23 13.21
CA ILE A 253 -8.00 -9.65 12.85
C ILE A 253 -6.53 -10.06 12.91
N SER A 254 -6.21 -11.07 13.70
CA SER A 254 -4.84 -11.58 13.82
C SER A 254 -4.77 -13.07 13.57
N LYS A 255 -3.66 -13.49 12.96
CA LYS A 255 -3.27 -14.91 12.81
C LYS A 255 -1.79 -15.06 13.07
N GLU A 256 -1.41 -16.23 13.56
CA GLU A 256 -0.05 -16.56 13.96
C GLU A 256 0.43 -17.81 13.22
N ILE A 257 1.70 -17.81 12.80
CA ILE A 257 2.43 -18.99 12.33
C ILE A 257 3.63 -19.20 13.24
N ARG A 258 3.83 -20.45 13.66
CA ARG A 258 4.98 -20.88 14.45
C ARG A 258 6.10 -21.34 13.51
N ILE A 259 7.30 -20.81 13.69
CA ILE A 259 8.52 -21.25 12.98
C ILE A 259 9.38 -22.02 13.98
N LEU A 260 9.65 -23.26 13.65
CA LEU A 260 10.62 -24.12 14.36
C LEU A 260 11.95 -24.07 13.60
N ILE A 261 13.01 -23.65 14.27
CA ILE A 261 14.34 -23.53 13.71
C ILE A 261 15.19 -24.62 14.31
N ARG A 262 15.51 -25.65 13.52
CA ARG A 262 16.33 -26.79 13.95
C ARG A 262 17.79 -26.52 13.68
N ARG A 263 18.65 -27.05 14.53
CA ARG A 263 20.07 -27.16 14.28
C ARG A 263 20.37 -28.48 13.57
N GLN A 264 21.30 -28.41 12.60
CA GLN A 264 21.95 -29.57 12.04
C GLN A 264 23.10 -30.04 12.94
#